data_0abefbffd2502dba9e22216164633521
#
_entry.id   0abefbffd2502dba9e22216164633521
#
_cell.length_a   1.000
_cell.length_b   1.000
_cell.length_c   1.000
_cell.angle_alpha   90.00
_cell.angle_beta   90.00
_cell.angle_gamma   90.00
#
_symmetry.space_group_name_H-M   'P 1'
#
loop_
_entity.id
_entity.type
_entity.pdbx_description
1 polymer ?
#
loop_
_entity_poly.entity_id
_entity_poly.type
_entity_poly.pdbx_seq_one_letter_code
_entity_poly.pdbx_strand_id
1 'polypeptide(L)'
;MRRCSTQTATRSISSARFDVIHVGTSGWSYPTWRGGFYPEGSKPDSFLEFYAGRFDTVELNTTGYRLPAEDQFRRWAERVPAGFTFAPKLPLYRLDRFAPFVERVSLLGDRLGPIRVQIQQQRDEGLLALLLGSVEPSVRLALDFRHPSWGGVELPAEVAVVNDLERRSAFHFVRLREPPYTDEQIAELAELLRGGPESWVFFRHEDEPTAPAYAQRLLDLV
;
A
#
# COMPACT_ATOMS: atom_id res chain seq x y z
N MET A 1 -58.14 19.22 -5.42
CA MET A 1 -56.98 19.32 -4.52
C MET A 1 -56.29 17.98 -4.46
N ARG A 2 -55.22 17.80 -5.21
CA ARG A 2 -54.39 16.58 -5.20
C ARG A 2 -53.11 16.89 -4.39
N ARG A 3 -52.94 16.18 -3.26
CA ARG A 3 -51.72 16.29 -2.43
C ARG A 3 -50.59 15.54 -3.13
N CYS A 4 -49.56 16.26 -3.46
CA CYS A 4 -48.29 15.70 -3.94
C CYS A 4 -47.47 15.23 -2.71
N SER A 5 -47.29 13.92 -2.60
CA SER A 5 -46.44 13.32 -1.56
C SER A 5 -45.03 13.24 -2.10
N THR A 6 -44.13 14.08 -1.59
CA THR A 6 -42.71 14.03 -1.87
C THR A 6 -42.11 12.88 -1.06
N GLN A 7 -41.84 11.75 -1.70
CA GLN A 7 -41.05 10.69 -1.12
C GLN A 7 -39.57 11.09 -1.16
N THR A 8 -39.02 11.41 0.00
CA THR A 8 -37.58 11.61 0.21
C THR A 8 -36.93 10.23 0.16
N ALA A 9 -36.26 9.92 -0.94
CA ALA A 9 -35.43 8.73 -1.05
C ALA A 9 -34.22 8.88 -0.13
N THR A 10 -34.28 8.24 1.02
CA THR A 10 -33.11 8.07 1.90
C THR A 10 -32.15 7.11 1.18
N ARG A 11 -31.09 7.65 0.59
CA ARG A 11 -29.98 6.84 0.09
C ARG A 11 -29.38 6.11 1.29
N SER A 12 -29.64 4.82 1.37
CA SER A 12 -28.92 3.89 2.22
C SER A 12 -27.44 3.97 1.86
N ILE A 13 -26.65 4.49 2.76
CA ILE A 13 -25.18 4.40 2.70
C ILE A 13 -24.90 2.92 2.92
N SER A 14 -24.49 2.25 1.84
CA SER A 14 -24.07 0.85 1.84
C SER A 14 -23.05 0.63 2.96
N SER A 15 -23.27 -0.43 3.74
CA SER A 15 -22.41 -0.87 4.83
C SER A 15 -20.94 -0.82 4.42
N ALA A 16 -20.18 0.02 5.11
CA ALA A 16 -18.75 0.13 4.96
C ALA A 16 -18.12 -1.28 5.09
N ARG A 17 -17.26 -1.62 4.14
CA ARG A 17 -16.34 -2.75 4.30
C ARG A 17 -15.27 -2.28 5.29
N PHE A 18 -15.54 -2.48 6.56
CA PHE A 18 -14.59 -2.26 7.63
C PHE A 18 -13.94 -3.62 7.92
N ASP A 19 -12.66 -3.61 8.23
CA ASP A 19 -11.83 -4.75 8.65
C ASP A 19 -11.08 -5.52 7.54
N VAL A 20 -10.83 -4.94 6.37
CA VAL A 20 -9.87 -5.55 5.44
C VAL A 20 -8.47 -5.00 5.73
N ILE A 21 -7.60 -5.85 6.25
CA ILE A 21 -6.21 -5.51 6.54
C ILE A 21 -5.30 -6.36 5.67
N HIS A 22 -4.67 -5.71 4.68
CA HIS A 22 -3.69 -6.31 3.79
C HIS A 22 -2.31 -6.27 4.44
N VAL A 23 -1.67 -7.41 4.59
CA VAL A 23 -0.37 -7.50 5.26
C VAL A 23 0.67 -8.13 4.33
N GLY A 24 1.83 -7.49 4.27
CA GLY A 24 2.94 -8.00 3.49
C GLY A 24 4.28 -7.37 3.86
N THR A 25 5.22 -7.48 2.96
CA THR A 25 6.58 -7.00 3.14
C THR A 25 6.99 -6.02 2.05
N SER A 26 8.08 -5.32 2.30
CA SER A 26 8.74 -4.41 1.36
C SER A 26 9.58 -5.21 0.37
N GLY A 27 8.95 -5.82 -0.63
CA GLY A 27 9.54 -6.73 -1.59
C GLY A 27 9.45 -8.20 -1.16
N TRP A 28 9.71 -9.09 -2.11
CA TRP A 28 9.64 -10.55 -1.91
C TRP A 28 10.86 -11.30 -2.44
N SER A 29 11.63 -10.71 -3.35
CA SER A 29 12.68 -11.42 -4.10
C SER A 29 14.02 -11.36 -3.37
N TYR A 30 14.09 -12.00 -2.20
CA TYR A 30 15.28 -12.06 -1.35
C TYR A 30 15.78 -13.49 -1.24
N PRO A 31 16.88 -13.84 -1.96
CA PRO A 31 17.47 -15.19 -1.87
C PRO A 31 17.92 -15.58 -0.46
N THR A 32 18.24 -14.59 0.37
CA THR A 32 18.63 -14.79 1.78
C THR A 32 17.50 -15.33 2.66
N TRP A 33 16.25 -15.25 2.20
CA TRP A 33 15.10 -15.81 2.91
C TRP A 33 14.90 -17.32 2.71
N ARG A 34 15.78 -17.99 1.93
CA ARG A 34 15.74 -19.46 1.82
C ARG A 34 16.08 -20.13 3.15
N GLY A 35 15.42 -21.25 3.43
CA GLY A 35 15.54 -21.98 4.69
C GLY A 35 14.70 -21.40 5.84
N GLY A 36 14.47 -20.09 5.85
CA GLY A 36 13.61 -19.44 6.85
C GLY A 36 12.19 -19.18 6.39
N PHE A 37 12.03 -18.54 5.22
CA PHE A 37 10.72 -18.25 4.63
C PHE A 37 10.47 -19.08 3.35
N TYR A 38 11.37 -19.02 2.39
CA TYR A 38 11.30 -19.89 1.21
C TYR A 38 11.90 -21.27 1.50
N PRO A 39 11.36 -22.36 0.94
CA PRO A 39 12.02 -23.66 1.02
C PRO A 39 13.47 -23.59 0.53
N GLU A 40 14.36 -24.37 1.16
CA GLU A 40 15.72 -24.55 0.65
C GLU A 40 15.71 -25.01 -0.80
N GLY A 41 16.61 -24.48 -1.63
CA GLY A 41 16.66 -24.84 -3.06
C GLY A 41 15.62 -24.14 -3.94
N SER A 42 14.69 -23.35 -3.40
CA SER A 42 13.75 -22.55 -4.19
C SER A 42 14.49 -21.63 -5.16
N LYS A 43 14.00 -21.55 -6.39
CA LYS A 43 14.54 -20.65 -7.42
C LYS A 43 13.89 -19.25 -7.29
N PRO A 44 14.59 -18.15 -7.62
CA PRO A 44 14.02 -16.81 -7.58
C PRO A 44 12.72 -16.68 -8.39
N ASP A 45 12.60 -17.42 -9.50
CA ASP A 45 11.41 -17.41 -10.34
C ASP A 45 10.15 -17.93 -9.62
N SER A 46 10.30 -18.77 -8.60
CA SER A 46 9.15 -19.29 -7.82
C SER A 46 8.84 -18.49 -6.57
N PHE A 47 9.59 -17.44 -6.26
CA PHE A 47 9.41 -16.70 -5.02
C PHE A 47 8.09 -15.93 -4.98
N LEU A 48 7.66 -15.36 -6.11
CA LEU A 48 6.43 -14.58 -6.15
C LEU A 48 5.20 -15.43 -5.85
N GLU A 49 5.05 -16.57 -6.48
CA GLU A 49 3.92 -17.47 -6.26
C GLU A 49 3.90 -18.02 -4.82
N PHE A 50 5.08 -18.39 -4.31
CA PHE A 50 5.20 -18.86 -2.94
C PHE A 50 4.80 -17.76 -1.93
N TYR A 51 5.26 -16.52 -2.17
CA TYR A 51 4.93 -15.37 -1.37
C TYR A 51 3.43 -15.06 -1.42
N ALA A 52 2.85 -15.00 -2.62
CA ALA A 52 1.44 -14.70 -2.84
C ALA A 52 0.48 -15.80 -2.34
N GLY A 53 1.00 -16.99 -2.04
CA GLY A 53 0.26 -18.04 -1.33
C GLY A 53 0.18 -17.84 0.20
N ARG A 54 0.85 -16.81 0.74
CA ARG A 54 0.89 -16.51 2.19
C ARG A 54 0.42 -15.11 2.54
N PHE A 55 0.69 -14.15 1.68
CA PHE A 55 0.35 -12.75 1.85
C PHE A 55 -0.50 -12.30 0.65
N ASP A 56 -1.34 -11.31 0.86
CA ASP A 56 -2.25 -10.77 -0.15
C ASP A 56 -1.75 -9.44 -0.75
N THR A 57 -0.61 -8.93 -0.27
CA THR A 57 -0.02 -7.70 -0.78
C THR A 57 1.51 -7.67 -0.66
N VAL A 58 2.15 -6.84 -1.49
CA VAL A 58 3.60 -6.57 -1.42
C VAL A 58 3.92 -5.14 -1.85
N GLU A 59 4.84 -4.47 -1.14
CA GLU A 59 5.36 -3.17 -1.58
C GLU A 59 6.46 -3.35 -2.63
N LEU A 60 6.31 -2.69 -3.79
CA LEU A 60 7.32 -2.68 -4.86
C LEU A 60 8.37 -1.59 -4.62
N ASN A 61 9.38 -1.85 -3.82
CA ASN A 61 10.46 -0.89 -3.58
C ASN A 61 11.35 -0.64 -4.79
N THR A 62 11.55 -1.65 -5.63
CA THR A 62 12.42 -1.59 -6.81
C THR A 62 11.95 -0.57 -7.83
N THR A 63 10.65 -0.31 -7.93
CA THR A 63 10.08 0.71 -8.82
C THR A 63 10.58 2.12 -8.50
N GLY A 64 11.04 2.35 -7.28
CA GLY A 64 11.63 3.62 -6.86
C GLY A 64 13.04 3.88 -7.39
N TYR A 65 13.76 2.85 -7.82
CA TYR A 65 15.12 2.96 -8.36
C TYR A 65 15.15 2.82 -9.87
N ARG A 66 14.45 1.84 -10.37
CA ARG A 66 14.32 1.55 -11.80
C ARG A 66 12.91 1.07 -12.09
N LEU A 67 12.21 1.75 -12.97
CA LEU A 67 10.89 1.34 -13.43
C LEU A 67 11.04 0.08 -14.31
N PRO A 68 10.43 -1.05 -13.93
CA PRO A 68 10.47 -2.26 -14.73
C PRO A 68 9.85 -2.07 -16.13
N ALA A 69 10.20 -2.96 -17.07
CA ALA A 69 9.58 -3.01 -18.37
C ALA A 69 8.08 -3.37 -18.25
N GLU A 70 7.28 -3.00 -19.25
CA GLU A 70 5.83 -3.24 -19.27
C GLU A 70 5.46 -4.70 -19.07
N ASP A 71 6.12 -5.59 -19.81
CA ASP A 71 5.89 -7.03 -19.71
C ASP A 71 6.13 -7.58 -18.31
N GLN A 72 6.99 -6.93 -17.51
CA GLN A 72 7.25 -7.39 -16.15
C GLN A 72 6.04 -7.16 -15.26
N PHE A 73 5.34 -6.01 -15.37
CA PHE A 73 4.12 -5.75 -14.61
C PHE A 73 3.00 -6.71 -14.99
N ARG A 74 2.79 -6.96 -16.29
CA ARG A 74 1.80 -7.94 -16.76
C ARG A 74 2.11 -9.35 -16.24
N ARG A 75 3.37 -9.80 -16.35
CA ARG A 75 3.80 -11.09 -15.82
C ARG A 75 3.59 -11.21 -14.31
N TRP A 76 3.84 -10.15 -13.53
CA TRP A 76 3.56 -10.19 -12.10
C TRP A 76 2.07 -10.32 -11.83
N ALA A 77 1.23 -9.56 -12.52
CA ALA A 77 -0.23 -9.61 -12.35
C ALA A 77 -0.81 -11.00 -12.68
N GLU A 78 -0.27 -11.68 -13.70
CA GLU A 78 -0.69 -13.03 -14.12
C GLU A 78 -0.27 -14.14 -13.15
N ARG A 79 0.79 -13.91 -12.36
CA ARG A 79 1.40 -14.92 -11.48
C ARG A 79 0.89 -14.89 -10.03
N VAL A 80 -0.03 -14.02 -9.71
CA VAL A 80 -0.59 -13.89 -8.36
C VAL A 80 -2.08 -14.20 -8.34
N PRO A 81 -2.63 -14.67 -7.21
CA PRO A 81 -4.06 -14.96 -7.07
C PRO A 81 -4.94 -13.72 -7.26
N ALA A 82 -6.22 -13.95 -7.53
CA ALA A 82 -7.23 -12.91 -7.44
C ALA A 82 -7.23 -12.29 -6.02
N GLY A 83 -7.30 -10.96 -5.95
CA GLY A 83 -7.26 -10.23 -4.66
C GLY A 83 -5.86 -9.85 -4.19
N PHE A 84 -4.79 -10.44 -4.72
CA PHE A 84 -3.43 -9.99 -4.41
C PHE A 84 -3.16 -8.60 -4.99
N THR A 85 -2.48 -7.73 -4.22
CA THR A 85 -2.17 -6.37 -4.65
C THR A 85 -0.68 -6.04 -4.57
N PHE A 86 -0.22 -5.24 -5.52
CA PHE A 86 1.12 -4.65 -5.51
C PHE A 86 1.02 -3.17 -5.15
N ALA A 87 1.78 -2.72 -4.16
CA ALA A 87 1.87 -1.32 -3.75
C ALA A 87 3.17 -0.68 -4.28
N PRO A 88 3.16 -0.04 -5.46
CA PRO A 88 4.37 0.54 -6.05
C PRO A 88 4.86 1.76 -5.26
N LYS A 89 6.19 1.92 -5.18
CA LYS A 89 6.84 3.10 -4.60
C LYS A 89 7.36 4.03 -5.70
N LEU A 90 7.04 5.32 -5.59
CA LEU A 90 7.63 6.39 -6.37
C LEU A 90 8.36 7.40 -5.46
N PRO A 91 9.69 7.53 -5.50
CA PRO A 91 10.38 8.70 -4.96
C PRO A 91 10.11 9.88 -5.91
N LEU A 92 9.36 10.86 -5.45
CA LEU A 92 9.00 12.02 -6.27
C LEU A 92 10.06 13.11 -6.12
N TYR A 93 10.96 13.18 -7.09
CA TYR A 93 11.93 14.29 -7.22
C TYR A 93 11.45 15.34 -8.23
N ARG A 94 10.62 14.95 -9.18
CA ARG A 94 10.11 15.78 -10.26
C ARG A 94 8.71 15.31 -10.65
N LEU A 95 7.80 16.26 -10.82
CA LEU A 95 6.39 15.98 -11.13
C LEU A 95 6.21 15.30 -12.51
N ASP A 96 7.05 15.62 -13.49
CA ASP A 96 7.01 15.01 -14.82
C ASP A 96 7.24 13.49 -14.84
N ARG A 97 7.73 12.93 -13.74
CA ARG A 97 7.88 11.48 -13.54
C ARG A 97 6.59 10.80 -13.09
N PHE A 98 5.63 11.56 -12.57
CA PHE A 98 4.44 10.98 -11.93
C PHE A 98 3.50 10.29 -12.95
N ALA A 99 3.05 11.01 -13.98
CA ALA A 99 2.11 10.46 -14.96
C ALA A 99 2.68 9.22 -15.71
N PRO A 100 3.92 9.25 -16.25
CA PRO A 100 4.52 8.05 -16.86
C PRO A 100 4.67 6.87 -15.89
N PHE A 101 4.87 7.15 -14.59
CA PHE A 101 4.93 6.12 -13.58
C PHE A 101 3.56 5.48 -13.36
N VAL A 102 2.51 6.29 -13.16
CA VAL A 102 1.13 5.81 -12.99
C VAL A 102 0.70 4.97 -14.19
N GLU A 103 0.92 5.46 -15.41
CA GLU A 103 0.64 4.72 -16.64
C GLU A 103 1.32 3.34 -16.63
N ARG A 104 2.59 3.28 -16.25
CA ARG A 104 3.35 2.03 -16.22
C ARG A 104 2.83 1.05 -15.15
N VAL A 105 2.57 1.51 -13.93
CA VAL A 105 2.09 0.61 -12.85
C VAL A 105 0.62 0.22 -13.05
N SER A 106 -0.17 0.98 -13.80
CA SER A 106 -1.54 0.63 -14.17
C SER A 106 -1.62 -0.66 -15.02
N LEU A 107 -0.51 -1.11 -15.60
CA LEU A 107 -0.42 -2.42 -16.27
C LEU A 107 -0.61 -3.61 -15.30
N LEU A 108 -0.58 -3.37 -14.00
CA LEU A 108 -0.98 -4.35 -12.98
C LEU A 108 -2.49 -4.63 -12.99
N GLY A 109 -3.30 -3.76 -13.62
CA GLY A 109 -4.77 -3.91 -13.64
C GLY A 109 -5.35 -3.98 -12.24
N ASP A 110 -6.25 -4.95 -12.00
CA ASP A 110 -6.88 -5.19 -10.68
C ASP A 110 -5.91 -5.59 -9.57
N ARG A 111 -4.63 -5.79 -9.90
CA ARG A 111 -3.56 -6.05 -8.92
C ARG A 111 -2.85 -4.79 -8.47
N LEU A 112 -3.27 -3.59 -8.95
CA LEU A 112 -2.70 -2.34 -8.49
C LEU A 112 -3.31 -1.95 -7.13
N GLY A 113 -2.48 -2.01 -6.09
CA GLY A 113 -2.77 -1.46 -4.77
C GLY A 113 -2.41 0.02 -4.66
N PRO A 114 -2.35 0.58 -3.45
CA PRO A 114 -1.99 1.98 -3.25
C PRO A 114 -0.58 2.30 -3.73
N ILE A 115 -0.43 3.43 -4.42
CA ILE A 115 0.87 3.96 -4.83
C ILE A 115 1.46 4.78 -3.68
N ARG A 116 2.61 4.37 -3.14
CA ARG A 116 3.35 5.17 -2.17
C ARG A 116 4.24 6.20 -2.86
N VAL A 117 3.88 7.48 -2.71
CA VAL A 117 4.67 8.60 -3.25
C VAL A 117 5.52 9.19 -2.14
N GLN A 118 6.84 9.00 -2.21
CA GLN A 118 7.79 9.53 -1.24
C GLN A 118 8.26 10.92 -1.64
N ILE A 119 8.00 11.92 -0.78
CA ILE A 119 8.31 13.33 -1.00
C ILE A 119 9.38 13.74 0.01
N GLN A 120 10.60 14.03 -0.46
CA GLN A 120 11.74 14.37 0.40
C GLN A 120 11.96 15.88 0.56
N GLN A 121 11.50 16.67 -0.41
CA GLN A 121 11.65 18.12 -0.44
C GLN A 121 10.75 18.81 0.59
N GLN A 122 11.07 20.07 0.87
CA GLN A 122 10.24 20.96 1.66
C GLN A 122 8.84 21.10 1.06
N ARG A 123 7.89 21.51 1.92
CA ARG A 123 6.50 21.72 1.53
C ARG A 123 6.39 22.71 0.37
N ASP A 124 5.71 22.26 -0.67
CA ASP A 124 5.39 23.00 -1.87
C ASP A 124 3.92 22.72 -2.22
N GLU A 125 3.06 23.68 -1.93
CA GLU A 125 1.62 23.55 -2.18
C GLU A 125 1.29 23.49 -3.67
N GLY A 126 2.09 24.13 -4.51
CA GLY A 126 1.93 24.07 -5.97
C GLY A 126 2.22 22.68 -6.49
N LEU A 127 3.32 22.06 -6.05
CA LEU A 127 3.64 20.68 -6.36
C LEU A 127 2.55 19.72 -5.89
N LEU A 128 2.06 19.90 -4.66
CA LEU A 128 1.00 19.07 -4.09
C LEU A 128 -0.30 19.19 -4.90
N ALA A 129 -0.73 20.38 -5.22
CA ALA A 129 -1.96 20.64 -5.99
C ALA A 129 -1.86 20.00 -7.39
N LEU A 130 -0.72 20.14 -8.07
CA LEU A 130 -0.47 19.53 -9.37
C LEU A 130 -0.45 17.99 -9.28
N LEU A 131 0.18 17.43 -8.23
CA LEU A 131 0.20 16.00 -8.00
C LEU A 131 -1.22 15.46 -7.82
N LEU A 132 -2.00 16.06 -6.92
CA LEU A 132 -3.37 15.63 -6.64
C LEU A 132 -4.31 15.82 -7.85
N GLY A 133 -4.13 16.89 -8.61
CA GLY A 133 -4.91 17.18 -9.82
C GLY A 133 -4.58 16.28 -11.01
N SER A 134 -3.45 15.54 -10.98
CA SER A 134 -3.03 14.63 -12.04
C SER A 134 -3.37 13.16 -11.78
N VAL A 135 -4.09 12.86 -10.68
CA VAL A 135 -4.44 11.50 -10.29
C VAL A 135 -5.87 11.17 -10.66
N GLU A 136 -6.05 10.06 -11.36
CA GLU A 136 -7.38 9.51 -11.61
C GLU A 136 -8.02 9.07 -10.28
N PRO A 137 -9.33 9.28 -10.07
CA PRO A 137 -10.02 8.94 -8.81
C PRO A 137 -9.93 7.46 -8.40
N SER A 138 -9.64 6.57 -9.34
CA SER A 138 -9.46 5.14 -9.09
C SER A 138 -8.10 4.79 -8.51
N VAL A 139 -7.12 5.70 -8.56
CA VAL A 139 -5.75 5.49 -8.08
C VAL A 139 -5.66 5.90 -6.61
N ARG A 140 -5.35 4.96 -5.73
CA ARG A 140 -5.11 5.24 -4.31
C ARG A 140 -3.71 5.77 -4.10
N LEU A 141 -3.58 6.95 -3.48
CA LEU A 141 -2.28 7.55 -3.13
C LEU A 141 -2.03 7.50 -1.63
N ALA A 142 -0.83 7.05 -1.25
CA ALA A 142 -0.28 7.18 0.08
C ALA A 142 0.95 8.11 0.04
N LEU A 143 0.86 9.29 0.64
CA LEU A 143 1.94 10.27 0.64
C LEU A 143 2.89 10.02 1.81
N ASP A 144 4.16 9.85 1.50
CA ASP A 144 5.24 9.58 2.46
C ASP A 144 6.13 10.83 2.57
N PHE A 145 5.71 11.78 3.37
CA PHE A 145 6.43 13.03 3.61
C PHE A 145 7.67 12.79 4.48
N ARG A 146 8.82 13.28 4.03
CA ARG A 146 10.11 13.11 4.71
C ARG A 146 10.64 14.39 5.34
N HIS A 147 10.14 15.54 4.91
CA HIS A 147 10.54 16.82 5.46
C HIS A 147 9.52 17.32 6.49
N PRO A 148 9.97 17.84 7.66
CA PRO A 148 9.07 18.28 8.74
C PRO A 148 8.09 19.39 8.36
N SER A 149 8.41 20.18 7.32
CA SER A 149 7.55 21.27 6.86
C SER A 149 6.17 20.83 6.35
N TRP A 150 5.97 19.53 6.12
CA TRP A 150 4.68 18.96 5.73
C TRP A 150 3.73 18.72 6.92
N GLY A 151 4.18 18.96 8.15
CA GLY A 151 3.33 18.88 9.34
C GLY A 151 2.07 19.75 9.19
N GLY A 152 0.91 19.19 9.52
CA GLY A 152 -0.38 19.86 9.41
C GLY A 152 -0.84 20.14 7.96
N VAL A 153 -0.33 19.41 6.97
CA VAL A 153 -0.83 19.50 5.60
C VAL A 153 -2.28 19.00 5.51
N GLU A 154 -3.14 19.79 4.88
CA GLU A 154 -4.52 19.38 4.60
C GLU A 154 -4.56 18.60 3.28
N LEU A 155 -5.23 17.45 3.31
CA LEU A 155 -5.36 16.56 2.15
C LEU A 155 -6.78 16.04 2.04
N PRO A 156 -7.26 15.71 0.83
CA PRO A 156 -8.51 14.97 0.63
C PRO A 156 -8.54 13.65 1.41
N ALA A 157 -9.73 13.20 1.83
CA ALA A 157 -9.87 11.95 2.57
C ALA A 157 -9.47 10.71 1.75
N GLU A 158 -9.49 10.80 0.43
CA GLU A 158 -9.09 9.74 -0.50
C GLU A 158 -7.59 9.48 -0.51
N VAL A 159 -6.80 10.40 0.07
CA VAL A 159 -5.33 10.33 0.12
C VAL A 159 -4.88 9.96 1.52
N ALA A 160 -4.15 8.86 1.65
CA ALA A 160 -3.53 8.48 2.93
C ALA A 160 -2.18 9.19 3.15
N VAL A 161 -1.83 9.40 4.40
CA VAL A 161 -0.45 9.74 4.81
C VAL A 161 0.17 8.50 5.44
N VAL A 162 1.37 8.15 5.01
CA VAL A 162 2.06 6.96 5.50
C VAL A 162 2.30 7.05 7.00
N ASN A 163 1.85 6.04 7.75
CA ASN A 163 1.93 5.91 9.21
C ASN A 163 1.08 6.93 10.00
N ASP A 164 0.14 7.61 9.39
CA ASP A 164 -0.79 8.49 10.07
C ASP A 164 -2.16 7.78 10.22
N LEU A 165 -2.33 7.07 11.34
CA LEU A 165 -3.56 6.32 11.66
C LEU A 165 -4.62 7.19 12.34
N GLU A 166 -4.26 8.37 12.83
CA GLU A 166 -5.18 9.32 13.46
C GLU A 166 -5.96 10.13 12.41
N ARG A 167 -5.35 10.28 11.23
CA ARG A 167 -5.97 10.98 10.12
C ARG A 167 -7.20 10.21 9.61
N ARG A 168 -8.31 10.92 9.48
CA ARG A 168 -9.50 10.39 8.80
C ARG A 168 -9.23 10.31 7.29
N SER A 169 -8.92 9.11 6.82
CA SER A 169 -8.69 8.79 5.40
C SER A 169 -9.51 7.59 4.95
N ALA A 170 -9.72 7.45 3.64
CA ALA A 170 -10.48 6.34 3.05
C ALA A 170 -9.77 4.99 3.21
N PHE A 171 -8.45 5.02 3.43
CA PHE A 171 -7.63 3.85 3.72
C PHE A 171 -6.40 4.24 4.52
N HIS A 172 -5.76 3.26 5.17
CA HIS A 172 -4.47 3.44 5.84
C HIS A 172 -3.34 2.79 5.06
N PHE A 173 -2.15 3.41 5.13
CA PHE A 173 -0.91 2.85 4.61
C PHE A 173 0.15 2.87 5.71
N VAL A 174 0.49 1.70 6.22
CA VAL A 174 1.44 1.55 7.33
C VAL A 174 2.74 0.93 6.82
N ARG A 175 3.84 1.56 7.14
CA ARG A 175 5.15 1.05 6.77
C ARG A 175 6.08 0.99 7.98
N LEU A 176 6.31 -0.21 8.47
CA LEU A 176 7.16 -0.52 9.60
C LEU A 176 8.62 -0.63 9.14
N ARG A 177 9.51 0.22 9.70
CA ARG A 177 10.87 0.43 9.18
C ARG A 177 11.98 0.14 10.16
N GLU A 178 11.65 -0.03 11.43
CA GLU A 178 12.60 -0.04 12.54
C GLU A 178 12.48 -1.33 13.35
N PRO A 179 12.81 -2.51 12.75
CA PRO A 179 12.85 -3.74 13.52
C PRO A 179 14.00 -3.70 14.56
N PRO A 180 13.97 -4.53 15.61
CA PRO A 180 13.00 -5.60 15.83
C PRO A 180 11.67 -5.10 16.41
N TYR A 181 10.58 -5.87 16.14
CA TYR A 181 9.27 -5.65 16.74
C TYR A 181 8.95 -6.74 17.74
N THR A 182 8.41 -6.36 18.89
CA THR A 182 7.90 -7.32 19.90
C THR A 182 6.48 -7.79 19.56
N ASP A 183 6.04 -8.88 20.18
CA ASP A 183 4.68 -9.39 19.99
C ASP A 183 3.64 -8.39 20.50
N GLU A 184 3.95 -7.65 21.58
CA GLU A 184 3.10 -6.59 22.11
C GLU A 184 2.93 -5.44 21.12
N GLN A 185 4.00 -4.98 20.47
CA GLN A 185 3.93 -3.91 19.46
C GLN A 185 3.11 -4.33 18.24
N ILE A 186 3.20 -5.60 17.82
CA ILE A 186 2.40 -6.12 16.71
C ILE A 186 0.93 -6.23 17.13
N ALA A 187 0.64 -6.67 18.37
CA ALA A 187 -0.71 -6.74 18.90
C ALA A 187 -1.34 -5.34 19.06
N GLU A 188 -0.59 -4.35 19.55
CA GLU A 188 -1.03 -2.95 19.60
C GLU A 188 -1.40 -2.41 18.22
N LEU A 189 -0.58 -2.71 17.20
CA LEU A 189 -0.89 -2.32 15.83
C LEU A 189 -2.18 -3.01 15.33
N ALA A 190 -2.37 -4.29 15.59
CA ALA A 190 -3.59 -5.01 15.22
C ALA A 190 -4.83 -4.35 15.84
N GLU A 191 -4.77 -3.97 17.13
CA GLU A 191 -5.87 -3.26 17.80
C GLU A 191 -6.13 -1.87 17.19
N LEU A 192 -5.08 -1.12 16.85
CA LEU A 192 -5.20 0.20 16.22
C LEU A 192 -5.85 0.14 14.82
N LEU A 193 -5.67 -0.95 14.10
CA LEU A 193 -6.23 -1.14 12.76
C LEU A 193 -7.65 -1.71 12.79
N ARG A 194 -8.03 -2.38 13.89
CA ARG A 194 -9.33 -3.05 14.01
C ARG A 194 -10.48 -2.05 14.02
N GLY A 195 -11.50 -2.29 13.22
CA GLY A 195 -12.65 -1.39 13.07
C GLY A 195 -12.35 -0.11 12.29
N GLY A 196 -11.11 0.02 11.77
CA GLY A 196 -10.68 1.13 10.93
C GLY A 196 -11.04 0.97 9.45
N PRO A 197 -10.57 1.88 8.59
CA PRO A 197 -10.70 1.74 7.15
C PRO A 197 -9.80 0.64 6.60
N GLU A 198 -10.04 0.23 5.35
CA GLU A 198 -9.17 -0.70 4.63
C GLU A 198 -7.69 -0.29 4.78
N SER A 199 -6.81 -1.23 5.15
CA SER A 199 -5.44 -0.91 5.56
C SER A 199 -4.41 -1.77 4.86
N TRP A 200 -3.30 -1.16 4.42
CA TRP A 200 -2.14 -1.84 3.88
C TRP A 200 -0.96 -1.70 4.83
N VAL A 201 -0.40 -2.83 5.28
CA VAL A 201 0.71 -2.88 6.24
C VAL A 201 1.91 -3.60 5.64
N PHE A 202 3.05 -2.92 5.64
CA PHE A 202 4.29 -3.45 5.07
C PHE A 202 5.44 -3.41 6.06
N PHE A 203 6.02 -4.58 6.33
CA PHE A 203 7.25 -4.70 7.10
C PHE A 203 8.46 -4.53 6.18
N ARG A 204 9.41 -3.70 6.60
CA ARG A 204 10.68 -3.52 5.87
C ARG A 204 11.44 -4.83 5.84
N HIS A 205 11.98 -5.16 4.66
CA HIS A 205 12.85 -6.32 4.50
C HIS A 205 14.18 -6.12 5.24
N GLU A 206 14.73 -7.24 5.69
CA GLU A 206 16.07 -7.40 6.21
C GLU A 206 16.73 -8.59 5.50
N ASP A 207 18.03 -8.78 5.69
CA ASP A 207 18.74 -9.91 5.11
C ASP A 207 18.20 -11.25 5.65
N GLU A 208 17.83 -11.28 6.93
CA GLU A 208 17.11 -12.38 7.54
C GLU A 208 15.60 -12.33 7.22
N PRO A 209 14.88 -13.48 7.24
CA PRO A 209 13.45 -13.52 6.94
C PRO A 209 12.56 -13.06 8.11
N THR A 210 12.98 -12.01 8.82
CA THR A 210 12.25 -11.43 9.95
C THR A 210 10.98 -10.72 9.51
N ALA A 211 11.01 -10.00 8.40
CA ALA A 211 9.85 -9.29 7.87
C ALA A 211 8.66 -10.22 7.54
N PRO A 212 8.82 -11.37 6.86
CA PRO A 212 7.74 -12.34 6.71
C PRO A 212 7.23 -12.89 8.05
N ALA A 213 8.10 -13.09 9.05
CA ALA A 213 7.68 -13.57 10.36
C ALA A 213 6.79 -12.55 11.08
N TYR A 214 7.16 -11.26 11.06
CA TYR A 214 6.31 -10.19 11.61
C TYR A 214 4.98 -10.05 10.87
N ALA A 215 5.02 -10.12 9.53
CA ALA A 215 3.81 -10.07 8.72
C ALA A 215 2.85 -11.21 9.06
N GLN A 216 3.37 -12.43 9.23
CA GLN A 216 2.55 -13.58 9.62
C GLN A 216 1.94 -13.39 11.02
N ARG A 217 2.73 -12.91 12.00
CA ARG A 217 2.21 -12.61 13.35
C ARG A 217 1.06 -11.61 13.34
N LEU A 218 1.18 -10.55 12.51
CA LEU A 218 0.09 -9.60 12.37
C LEU A 218 -1.14 -10.24 11.74
N LEU A 219 -0.98 -11.05 10.68
CA LEU A 219 -2.09 -11.78 10.04
C LEU A 219 -2.82 -12.73 11.00
N ASP A 220 -2.10 -13.34 11.94
CA ASP A 220 -2.70 -14.25 12.93
C ASP A 220 -3.56 -13.50 13.95
N LEU A 221 -3.48 -12.18 14.02
CA LEU A 221 -4.19 -11.31 14.97
C LEU A 221 -5.37 -10.53 14.38
N VAL A 222 -5.47 -10.42 13.04
CA VAL A 222 -6.46 -9.57 12.32
C VAL A 222 -7.47 -10.36 11.49
#